data_43d52b3a908410c53b782a4e1c53b424
#
_entry.id   43d52b3a908410c53b782a4e1c53b424
#
_cell.length_a   1.000
_cell.length_b   1.000
_cell.length_c   1.000
_cell.angle_alpha   90.00
_cell.angle_beta   90.00
_cell.angle_gamma   90.00
#
_symmetry.space_group_name_H-M   'P 1'
#
loop_
_entity.id
_entity.type
_entity.pdbx_description
1 polymer ?
#
loop_
_entity_poly.entity_id
_entity_poly.type
_entity_poly.pdbx_seq_one_letter_code
_entity_poly.pdbx_strand_id
1 'polypeptide(L)'
;MALVTERWGPGVAPGGAVDRPAIARHVFADPAERRWLEEQLWPRVGGRVAAFREEALHRDPPPRALVVETPLLFEAGMEGLYDATIAVVSDEAVR
;
A
#
# COMPACT_ATOMS: atom_id res chain seq x y z
N MET A 1 4.82 -5.51 12.43
CA MET A 1 6.00 -4.97 11.76
C MET A 1 7.01 -4.45 12.78
N ALA A 2 8.22 -4.98 12.73
CA ALA A 2 9.29 -4.54 13.64
C ALA A 2 9.64 -3.04 13.47
N LEU A 3 9.59 -2.53 12.25
CA LEU A 3 9.91 -1.13 11.95
C LEU A 3 9.04 -0.12 12.69
N VAL A 4 7.73 -0.37 12.77
CA VAL A 4 6.82 0.55 13.47
C VAL A 4 7.00 0.47 14.99
N THR A 5 7.30 -0.71 15.50
CA THR A 5 7.61 -0.90 16.92
C THR A 5 8.90 -0.19 17.32
N GLU A 6 9.91 -0.25 16.49
CA GLU A 6 11.19 0.45 16.71
C GLU A 6 11.00 1.97 16.72
N ARG A 7 10.13 2.50 15.85
CA ARG A 7 9.92 3.93 15.76
C ARG A 7 8.96 4.48 16.82
N TRP A 8 7.85 3.78 17.07
CA TRP A 8 6.76 4.30 17.93
C TRP A 8 6.53 3.50 19.20
N GLY A 9 7.36 2.49 19.45
CA GLY A 9 7.27 1.66 20.65
C GLY A 9 6.31 0.48 20.51
N PRO A 10 6.26 -0.38 21.54
CA PRO A 10 5.47 -1.61 21.47
C PRO A 10 3.95 -1.40 21.48
N GLY A 11 3.48 -0.21 21.85
CA GLY A 11 2.06 0.11 21.90
C GLY A 11 1.37 0.09 20.53
N VAL A 12 2.11 0.18 19.43
CA VAL A 12 1.53 0.11 18.08
C VAL A 12 1.36 -1.31 17.56
N ALA A 13 1.90 -2.30 18.27
CA ALA A 13 1.79 -3.71 17.91
C ALA A 13 1.67 -4.58 19.16
N PRO A 14 0.63 -4.39 19.97
CA PRO A 14 0.43 -5.21 21.17
C PRO A 14 0.25 -6.67 20.79
N GLY A 15 0.98 -7.56 21.48
CA GLY A 15 0.92 -8.99 21.17
C GLY A 15 1.48 -9.36 19.79
N GLY A 16 2.27 -8.49 19.17
CA GLY A 16 2.87 -8.73 17.86
C GLY A 16 1.98 -8.37 16.67
N ALA A 17 0.71 -8.05 16.90
CA ALA A 17 -0.22 -7.63 15.85
C ALA A 17 -0.29 -6.10 15.78
N VAL A 18 -0.23 -5.58 14.55
CA VAL A 18 -0.29 -4.13 14.32
C VAL A 18 -1.64 -3.56 14.72
N ASP A 19 -1.62 -2.53 15.55
CA ASP A 19 -2.81 -1.75 15.93
C ASP A 19 -2.93 -0.54 15.00
N ARG A 20 -3.80 -0.65 13.99
CA ARG A 20 -4.00 0.41 12.99
C ARG A 20 -4.43 1.75 13.58
N PRO A 21 -5.38 1.82 14.54
CA PRO A 21 -5.71 3.09 15.17
C PRO A 21 -4.55 3.75 15.90
N ALA A 22 -3.68 2.97 16.55
CA ALA A 22 -2.49 3.50 17.22
C ALA A 22 -1.51 4.11 16.22
N ILE A 23 -1.28 3.44 15.09
CA ILE A 23 -0.43 3.96 14.02
C ILE A 23 -1.06 5.23 13.42
N ALA A 24 -2.37 5.23 13.19
CA ALA A 24 -3.07 6.39 12.66
C ALA A 24 -2.89 7.64 13.53
N ARG A 25 -2.89 7.49 14.85
CA ARG A 25 -2.66 8.62 15.76
C ARG A 25 -1.29 9.27 15.52
N HIS A 26 -0.24 8.48 15.30
CA HIS A 26 1.09 9.01 15.00
C HIS A 26 1.14 9.66 13.61
N VAL A 27 0.55 9.02 12.61
CA VAL A 27 0.61 9.44 11.21
C VAL A 27 -0.19 10.72 10.97
N PHE A 28 -1.37 10.85 11.58
CA PHE A 28 -2.21 12.03 11.40
C PHE A 28 -1.77 13.21 12.25
N ALA A 29 -1.02 12.97 13.33
CA ALA A 29 -0.51 14.04 14.19
C ALA A 29 0.69 14.76 13.59
N ASP A 30 1.49 14.09 12.74
CA ASP A 30 2.74 14.63 12.21
C ASP A 30 2.95 14.19 10.76
N PRO A 31 2.97 15.15 9.79
CA PRO A 31 3.22 14.81 8.39
C PRO A 31 4.55 14.12 8.13
N ALA A 32 5.56 14.37 8.95
CA ALA A 32 6.86 13.70 8.82
C ALA A 32 6.76 12.22 9.17
N GLU A 33 5.93 11.86 10.15
CA GLU A 33 5.68 10.46 10.49
C GLU A 33 4.92 9.74 9.40
N ARG A 34 3.95 10.40 8.77
CA ARG A 34 3.24 9.84 7.63
C ARG A 34 4.18 9.58 6.46
N ARG A 35 5.05 10.53 6.16
CA ARG A 35 6.03 10.41 5.08
C ARG A 35 6.99 9.25 5.34
N TRP A 36 7.47 9.11 6.56
CA TRP A 36 8.34 8.00 6.94
C TRP A 36 7.65 6.65 6.70
N LEU A 37 6.39 6.50 7.13
CA LEU A 37 5.65 5.26 6.94
C LEU A 37 5.45 4.94 5.47
N GLU A 38 5.09 5.94 4.66
CA GLU A 38 4.94 5.77 3.21
C GLU A 38 6.26 5.31 2.55
N GLU A 39 7.38 5.89 2.96
CA GLU A 39 8.70 5.49 2.46
C GLU A 39 9.05 4.04 2.80
N GLN A 40 8.51 3.51 3.90
CA GLN A 40 8.69 2.11 4.27
C GLN A 40 7.74 1.18 3.52
N LEU A 41 6.51 1.60 3.32
CA LEU A 41 5.46 0.75 2.75
C LEU A 41 5.48 0.68 1.23
N TRP A 42 5.66 1.78 0.55
CA TRP A 42 5.56 1.83 -0.91
C TRP A 42 6.54 0.91 -1.65
N PRO A 43 7.83 0.83 -1.27
CA PRO A 43 8.72 -0.14 -1.89
C PRO A 43 8.28 -1.59 -1.66
N ARG A 44 7.72 -1.89 -0.49
CA ARG A 44 7.23 -3.24 -0.17
C ARG A 44 5.99 -3.59 -0.96
N VAL A 45 5.08 -2.63 -1.14
CA VAL A 45 3.89 -2.81 -1.98
C VAL A 45 4.31 -3.03 -3.44
N GLY A 46 5.24 -2.22 -3.93
CA GLY A 46 5.80 -2.38 -5.28
C GLY A 46 6.43 -3.75 -5.48
N GLY A 47 7.17 -4.24 -4.49
CA GLY A 47 7.77 -5.58 -4.53
C GLY A 47 6.73 -6.70 -4.58
N ARG A 48 5.64 -6.56 -3.83
CA ARG A 48 4.53 -7.54 -3.87
C ARG A 48 3.79 -7.54 -5.20
N VAL A 49 3.57 -6.36 -5.77
CA VAL A 49 2.96 -6.24 -7.09
C VAL A 49 3.84 -6.89 -8.15
N ALA A 50 5.15 -6.65 -8.11
CA ALA A 50 6.11 -7.25 -9.02
C ALA A 50 6.12 -8.78 -8.90
N ALA A 51 6.09 -9.31 -7.69
CA ALA A 51 6.04 -10.76 -7.44
C ALA A 51 4.73 -11.37 -7.96
N PHE A 52 3.60 -10.71 -7.76
CA PHE A 52 2.30 -11.14 -8.28
C PHE A 52 2.31 -11.20 -9.81
N ARG A 53 2.85 -10.18 -10.44
CA ARG A 53 2.99 -10.12 -11.90
C ARG A 53 3.86 -11.25 -12.42
N GLU A 54 5.00 -11.49 -11.80
CA GLU A 54 5.94 -12.54 -12.18
C GLU A 54 5.29 -13.92 -12.09
N GLU A 55 4.61 -14.20 -10.98
CA GLU A 55 3.86 -15.45 -10.79
C GLU A 55 2.79 -15.64 -11.86
N ALA A 56 2.02 -14.59 -12.13
CA ALA A 56 0.92 -14.66 -13.10
C ALA A 56 1.42 -14.92 -14.52
N LEU A 57 2.55 -14.34 -14.91
CA LEU A 57 3.15 -14.54 -16.23
C LEU A 57 3.64 -15.98 -16.44
N HIS A 58 3.88 -16.73 -15.36
CA HIS A 58 4.30 -18.12 -15.42
C HIS A 58 3.14 -19.13 -15.36
N ARG A 59 1.91 -18.65 -15.26
CA ARG A 59 0.73 -19.54 -15.31
C ARG A 59 0.50 -20.06 -16.72
N ASP A 60 -0.11 -21.24 -16.83
CA ASP A 60 -0.43 -21.87 -18.10
C ASP A 60 -1.95 -22.16 -18.17
N PRO A 61 -2.72 -21.45 -19.01
CA PRO A 61 -2.30 -20.32 -19.84
C PRO A 61 -2.08 -19.05 -19.02
N PRO A 62 -1.24 -18.13 -19.49
CA PRO A 62 -1.06 -16.86 -18.77
C PRO A 62 -2.33 -16.01 -18.85
N PRO A 63 -2.60 -15.17 -17.84
CA PRO A 63 -3.77 -14.31 -17.89
C PRO A 63 -3.65 -13.26 -19.00
N ARG A 64 -4.79 -12.82 -19.53
CA ARG A 64 -4.84 -11.80 -20.58
C ARG A 64 -4.62 -10.39 -20.03
N ALA A 65 -4.90 -10.20 -18.76
CA ALA A 65 -4.69 -8.94 -18.06
C ALA A 65 -4.49 -9.19 -16.56
N LEU A 66 -3.78 -8.29 -15.90
CA LEU A 66 -3.64 -8.26 -14.45
C LEU A 66 -4.25 -6.95 -13.96
N VAL A 67 -5.07 -7.02 -12.94
CA VAL A 67 -5.72 -5.85 -12.35
C VAL A 67 -5.26 -5.71 -10.90
N VAL A 68 -4.79 -4.52 -10.55
CA VAL A 68 -4.39 -4.18 -9.18
C VAL A 68 -5.17 -2.95 -8.75
N GLU A 69 -5.87 -3.07 -7.63
CA GLU A 69 -6.55 -1.92 -7.01
C GLU A 69 -5.56 -1.17 -6.14
N THR A 70 -5.40 0.11 -6.39
CA THR A 70 -4.44 0.95 -5.68
C THR A 70 -5.09 2.27 -5.29
N PRO A 71 -5.27 2.54 -3.99
CA PRO A 71 -5.93 3.77 -3.55
C PRO A 71 -5.10 5.03 -3.76
N LEU A 72 -3.77 4.95 -3.73
CA LEU A 72 -2.88 6.10 -3.82
C LEU A 72 -1.88 5.96 -4.98
N LEU A 73 -2.37 5.55 -6.15
CA LEU A 73 -1.55 5.25 -7.33
C LEU A 73 -0.67 6.43 -7.75
N PHE A 74 -1.27 7.59 -7.94
CA PHE A 74 -0.56 8.78 -8.43
C PHE A 74 0.28 9.42 -7.34
N GLU A 75 -0.22 9.45 -6.10
CA GLU A 75 0.51 9.99 -4.95
C GLU A 75 1.80 9.20 -4.67
N ALA A 76 1.78 7.90 -4.92
CA ALA A 76 2.95 7.04 -4.75
C ALA A 76 3.87 7.03 -5.99
N GLY A 77 3.46 7.67 -7.09
CA GLY A 77 4.25 7.69 -8.32
C GLY A 77 4.32 6.32 -9.01
N MET A 78 3.33 5.48 -8.81
CA MET A 78 3.32 4.09 -9.30
C MET A 78 2.61 3.90 -10.65
N GLU A 79 2.03 4.96 -11.22
CA GLU A 79 1.28 4.87 -12.48
C GLU A 79 2.12 4.34 -13.64
N GLY A 80 3.43 4.59 -13.63
CA GLY A 80 4.35 4.12 -14.66
C GLY A 80 4.60 2.61 -14.66
N LEU A 81 4.17 1.89 -13.61
CA LEU A 81 4.29 0.45 -13.52
C LEU A 81 3.21 -0.29 -14.32
N TYR A 82 2.20 0.42 -14.80
CA TYR A 82 1.02 -0.16 -15.43
C TYR A 82 0.88 0.31 -16.88
N ASP A 83 0.33 -0.54 -17.72
CA ASP A 83 0.07 -0.21 -19.13
C ASP A 83 -1.11 0.75 -19.26
N ALA A 84 -2.07 0.65 -18.36
CA ALA A 84 -3.25 1.52 -18.34
C ALA A 84 -3.78 1.64 -16.91
N THR A 85 -4.48 2.74 -16.64
CA THR A 85 -5.16 2.96 -15.37
C THR A 85 -6.64 3.19 -15.62
N ILE A 86 -7.47 2.70 -14.68
CA ILE A 86 -8.91 2.87 -14.71
C ILE A 86 -9.32 3.56 -13.42
N ALA A 87 -9.94 4.72 -13.53
CA ALA A 87 -10.48 5.42 -12.38
C ALA A 87 -11.99 5.10 -12.27
N VAL A 88 -12.39 4.62 -11.08
CA VAL A 88 -13.79 4.40 -10.78
C VAL A 88 -14.30 5.61 -10.02
N VAL A 89 -15.30 6.29 -10.57
CA VAL A 89 -15.88 7.47 -9.97
C VAL A 89 -17.38 7.28 -9.77
N SER A 90 -17.90 7.91 -8.74
CA SER A 90 -19.34 7.92 -8.47
C SER A 90 -19.77 9.30 -8.03
N ASP A 91 -21.08 9.58 -8.15
CA ASP A 91 -21.65 10.82 -7.64
C ASP A 91 -21.48 10.84 -6.10
N GLU A 92 -21.13 12.00 -5.54
CA GLU A 92 -20.96 12.14 -4.08
C GLU A 92 -22.22 11.74 -3.29
N ALA A 93 -23.38 11.93 -3.85
CA ALA A 93 -24.64 11.52 -3.23
C ALA A 93 -24.77 10.01 -3.03
N VAL A 94 -23.94 9.21 -3.72
CA VAL A 94 -23.99 7.74 -3.70
C VAL A 94 -22.88 7.13 -2.83
N ARG A 95 -21.91 7.95 -2.40
CA ARG A 95 -20.76 7.49 -1.60
C ARG A 95 -21.08 7.29 -0.14
#